data_955d84b61f275f517f779911ec6a3760
#
_entry.id   955d84b61f275f517f779911ec6a3760
#
_cell.length_a   1.000
_cell.length_b   1.000
_cell.length_c   1.000
_cell.angle_alpha   90.00
_cell.angle_beta   90.00
_cell.angle_gamma   90.00
#
_symmetry.space_group_name_H-M   'P 1'
#
loop_
_entity.id
_entity.type
_entity.pdbx_description
1 polymer ?
#
loop_
_entity_poly.entity_id
_entity_poly.type
_entity_poly.pdbx_seq_one_letter_code
_entity_poly.pdbx_strand_id
1 'polypeptide(L)'
;AEQVNAMLDIAEECRIDGVVCSPHELDLVTVRGSLLSITPGIRMSDSNDDQTRVMSPKEAIDLGANYLVIGRPITGAQDISEALNTIYQSIN
;
A
#
# COMPACT_ATOMS: atom_id res chain seq x y z
N ALA A 1 -8.14 14.62 5.81
CA ALA A 1 -8.17 13.55 6.76
C ALA A 1 -9.52 13.37 7.44
N GLU A 2 -10.26 14.44 7.63
CA GLU A 2 -11.60 14.33 8.24
C GLU A 2 -12.51 13.45 7.41
N GLN A 3 -12.45 13.63 6.10
CA GLN A 3 -13.31 12.87 5.20
C GLN A 3 -12.94 11.40 5.19
N VAL A 4 -11.64 11.12 5.21
CA VAL A 4 -11.17 9.74 5.25
C VAL A 4 -11.59 9.09 6.57
N ASN A 5 -11.43 9.79 7.69
CA ASN A 5 -11.84 9.25 8.97
C ASN A 5 -13.34 8.99 9.04
N ALA A 6 -14.14 9.86 8.44
CA ALA A 6 -15.58 9.63 8.41
C ALA A 6 -15.92 8.36 7.64
N MET A 7 -15.25 8.12 6.53
CA MET A 7 -15.47 6.91 5.76
C MET A 7 -15.02 5.68 6.52
N LEU A 8 -13.91 5.78 7.25
CA LEU A 8 -13.43 4.67 8.05
C LEU A 8 -14.38 4.35 9.21
N ASP A 9 -15.00 5.37 9.79
CA ASP A 9 -16.01 5.15 10.82
C ASP A 9 -17.16 4.31 10.27
N ILE A 10 -17.61 4.63 9.05
CA ILE A 10 -18.68 3.89 8.42
C ILE A 10 -18.24 2.45 8.14
N ALA A 11 -17.01 2.27 7.68
CA ALA A 11 -16.50 0.95 7.39
C ALA A 11 -16.49 0.08 8.65
N GLU A 12 -16.08 0.65 9.78
CA GLU A 12 -16.07 -0.10 11.02
C GLU A 12 -17.48 -0.42 11.51
N GLU A 13 -18.40 0.53 11.38
CA GLU A 13 -19.78 0.29 11.77
C GLU A 13 -20.42 -0.82 10.96
N CYS A 14 -20.07 -0.90 9.69
CA CYS A 14 -20.61 -1.93 8.80
C CYS A 14 -19.86 -3.25 8.89
N ARG A 15 -18.82 -3.31 9.71
CA ARG A 15 -18.00 -4.51 9.92
C ARG A 15 -17.36 -5.00 8.62
N ILE A 16 -16.89 -4.05 7.83
CA ILE A 16 -16.15 -4.37 6.62
C ILE A 16 -14.76 -4.87 7.02
N ASP A 17 -14.23 -5.86 6.32
CA ASP A 17 -12.96 -6.46 6.68
C ASP A 17 -11.78 -5.55 6.39
N GLY A 18 -11.82 -4.77 5.33
CA GLY A 18 -10.69 -3.93 4.97
C GLY A 18 -11.08 -2.84 4.00
N VAL A 19 -10.12 -1.98 3.74
CA VAL A 19 -10.35 -0.84 2.85
C VAL A 19 -9.15 -0.67 1.91
N VAL A 20 -9.42 -0.10 0.74
CA VAL A 20 -8.36 0.31 -0.18
C VAL A 20 -8.00 1.73 0.19
N CYS A 21 -6.72 1.95 0.49
CA CYS A 21 -6.27 3.27 0.90
C CYS A 21 -4.95 3.61 0.22
N SER A 22 -4.73 4.89 -0.03
CA SER A 22 -3.47 5.33 -0.60
C SER A 22 -2.37 5.21 0.44
N PRO A 23 -1.10 5.16 0.00
CA PRO A 23 0.00 5.12 0.97
C PRO A 23 -0.02 6.28 1.95
N HIS A 24 -0.52 7.42 1.53
CA HIS A 24 -0.53 8.61 2.39
C HIS A 24 -1.56 8.53 3.51
N GLU A 25 -2.51 7.62 3.39
CA GLU A 25 -3.58 7.49 4.38
C GLU A 25 -3.43 6.22 5.20
N LEU A 26 -2.34 5.52 4.99
CA LEU A 26 -2.15 4.21 5.58
C LEU A 26 -2.14 4.27 7.11
N ASP A 27 -1.53 5.31 7.67
CA ASP A 27 -1.49 5.45 9.12
C ASP A 27 -2.87 5.63 9.72
N LEU A 28 -3.78 6.28 9.01
CA LEU A 28 -5.14 6.47 9.51
C LEU A 28 -5.88 5.14 9.63
N VAL A 29 -5.61 4.22 8.71
CA VAL A 29 -6.23 2.89 8.74
C VAL A 29 -5.56 2.02 9.78
N THR A 30 -4.24 2.06 9.83
CA THR A 30 -3.46 1.20 10.72
C THR A 30 -3.77 1.47 12.18
N VAL A 31 -3.95 2.73 12.54
CA VAL A 31 -4.16 3.10 13.93
C VAL A 31 -5.49 2.54 14.46
N ARG A 32 -6.43 2.26 13.60
CA ARG A 32 -7.72 1.73 14.03
C ARG A 32 -7.65 0.27 14.45
N GLY A 33 -6.78 -0.50 13.80
CA GLY A 33 -6.54 -1.88 14.21
C GLY A 33 -7.62 -2.88 13.85
N SER A 34 -8.78 -2.42 13.43
CA SER A 34 -9.90 -3.32 13.11
C SER A 34 -10.07 -3.52 11.60
N LEU A 35 -9.34 -2.77 10.79
CA LEU A 35 -9.47 -2.83 9.35
C LEU A 35 -8.16 -3.27 8.71
N LEU A 36 -8.26 -4.14 7.74
CA LEU A 36 -7.12 -4.50 6.91
C LEU A 36 -6.94 -3.41 5.86
N SER A 37 -5.71 -3.18 5.46
CA SER A 37 -5.42 -2.19 4.44
C SER A 37 -4.95 -2.85 3.16
N ILE A 38 -5.43 -2.35 2.02
CA ILE A 38 -5.02 -2.77 0.69
C ILE A 38 -4.49 -1.51 0.03
N THR A 39 -3.19 -1.47 -0.23
CA THR A 39 -2.53 -0.23 -0.62
C THR A 39 -1.97 -0.32 -2.03
N PRO A 40 -2.55 0.43 -2.97
CA PRO A 40 -2.01 0.53 -4.33
C PRO A 40 -0.95 1.63 -4.40
N GLY A 41 -0.36 1.78 -5.57
CA GLY A 41 0.60 2.85 -5.79
C GLY A 41 1.98 2.57 -5.23
N ILE A 42 2.32 1.31 -5.09
CA ILE A 42 3.60 0.90 -4.52
C ILE A 42 4.60 0.66 -5.64
N ARG A 43 5.82 1.15 -5.48
CA ARG A 43 6.88 0.99 -6.45
C ARG A 43 8.20 0.71 -5.76
N MET A 44 9.08 0.01 -6.46
CA MET A 44 10.36 -0.38 -5.88
C MET A 44 11.32 0.78 -5.71
N SER A 45 11.29 1.71 -6.64
CA SER A 45 12.24 2.82 -6.57
C SER A 45 11.58 4.07 -7.06
N ASP A 46 12.14 5.19 -6.65
CA ASP A 46 11.77 6.45 -7.21
C ASP A 46 12.21 6.45 -8.63
N SER A 47 11.32 6.44 -9.54
CA SER A 47 11.76 6.72 -10.86
C SER A 47 12.09 8.19 -10.85
N ASN A 48 12.89 8.56 -11.75
CA ASN A 48 13.31 9.91 -11.78
C ASN A 48 12.30 10.82 -12.43
N ASP A 49 11.12 10.40 -12.63
CA ASP A 49 10.14 11.35 -13.06
C ASP A 49 9.67 12.07 -11.84
N ASP A 50 8.78 12.92 -11.99
CA ASP A 50 8.39 13.85 -10.97
C ASP A 50 7.52 13.24 -9.92
N GLN A 51 7.50 11.97 -9.82
CA GLN A 51 6.72 11.28 -8.81
C GLN A 51 7.45 11.33 -7.51
N THR A 52 7.18 12.32 -6.74
CA THR A 52 7.88 12.52 -5.50
C THR A 52 7.35 11.72 -4.36
N ARG A 53 6.24 11.05 -4.54
CA ARG A 53 5.56 10.40 -3.44
C ARG A 53 5.37 8.93 -3.68
N VAL A 54 6.43 8.26 -4.08
CA VAL A 54 6.37 6.81 -4.26
C VAL A 54 6.73 6.15 -2.97
N MET A 55 5.98 5.16 -2.60
CA MET A 55 6.27 4.39 -1.41
C MET A 55 6.75 3.01 -1.84
N SER A 56 7.83 2.54 -1.24
CA SER A 56 8.35 1.22 -1.52
C SER A 56 7.54 0.15 -0.78
N PRO A 57 7.62 -1.11 -1.22
CA PRO A 57 6.93 -2.18 -0.49
C PRO A 57 7.35 -2.25 0.98
N LYS A 58 8.64 -2.10 1.26
CA LYS A 58 9.10 -2.18 2.63
C LYS A 58 8.55 -1.05 3.47
N GLU A 59 8.52 0.16 2.92
CA GLU A 59 7.97 1.30 3.66
C GLU A 59 6.51 1.08 3.99
N ALA A 60 5.74 0.55 3.03
CA ALA A 60 4.32 0.31 3.26
C ALA A 60 4.10 -0.76 4.32
N ILE A 61 4.88 -1.83 4.28
CA ILE A 61 4.77 -2.88 5.28
C ILE A 61 5.15 -2.34 6.66
N ASP A 62 6.19 -1.54 6.74
CA ASP A 62 6.62 -0.96 8.01
C ASP A 62 5.56 -0.03 8.58
N LEU A 63 4.76 0.60 7.73
CA LEU A 63 3.65 1.46 8.17
C LEU A 63 2.39 0.68 8.50
N GLY A 64 2.41 -0.63 8.33
CA GLY A 64 1.29 -1.46 8.74
C GLY A 64 0.39 -1.95 7.63
N ALA A 65 0.80 -1.82 6.37
CA ALA A 65 -0.01 -2.32 5.27
C ALA A 65 -0.16 -3.83 5.34
N ASN A 66 -1.37 -4.30 5.13
CA ASN A 66 -1.64 -5.73 5.12
C ASN A 66 -1.46 -6.33 3.74
N TYR A 67 -1.90 -5.62 2.71
CA TYR A 67 -1.79 -6.08 1.33
C TYR A 67 -1.31 -4.94 0.46
N LEU A 68 -0.46 -5.25 -0.50
CA LEU A 68 0.06 -4.28 -1.44
C LEU A 68 -0.43 -4.63 -2.83
N VAL A 69 -0.76 -3.60 -3.61
CA VAL A 69 -1.09 -3.78 -5.02
C VAL A 69 0.07 -3.20 -5.81
N ILE A 70 0.76 -4.04 -6.53
CA ILE A 70 1.93 -3.64 -7.30
C ILE A 70 1.71 -4.08 -8.74
N GLY A 71 1.60 -3.11 -9.63
CA GLY A 71 1.29 -3.38 -11.02
C GLY A 71 2.49 -3.32 -11.92
N ARG A 72 2.78 -2.15 -12.43
CA ARG A 72 3.81 -1.99 -13.45
C ARG A 72 5.20 -2.48 -13.07
N PRO A 73 5.64 -2.34 -11.82
CA PRO A 73 6.96 -2.88 -11.47
C PRO A 73 7.08 -4.36 -11.76
N ILE A 74 5.96 -5.07 -11.76
CA ILE A 74 5.95 -6.49 -12.07
C ILE A 74 5.60 -6.73 -13.53
N THR A 75 4.47 -6.20 -13.98
CA THR A 75 3.98 -6.49 -15.30
C THR A 75 4.80 -5.85 -16.40
N GLY A 76 5.49 -4.74 -16.09
CA GLY A 76 6.36 -4.07 -17.04
C GLY A 76 7.79 -4.58 -17.03
N ALA A 77 8.13 -5.54 -16.17
CA ALA A 77 9.48 -6.04 -16.08
C ALA A 77 9.74 -7.04 -17.20
N GLN A 78 11.00 -7.11 -17.63
CA GLN A 78 11.40 -8.08 -18.62
C GLN A 78 11.31 -9.50 -18.08
N ASP A 79 11.62 -9.66 -16.81
CA ASP A 79 11.55 -10.95 -16.14
C ASP A 79 10.63 -10.79 -14.93
N ILE A 80 9.42 -11.27 -15.04
CA ILE A 80 8.41 -11.10 -14.01
C ILE A 80 8.81 -11.85 -12.74
N SER A 81 9.37 -13.04 -12.89
CA SER A 81 9.80 -13.81 -11.73
C SER A 81 10.88 -13.10 -10.95
N GLU A 82 11.83 -12.50 -11.66
CA GLU A 82 12.89 -11.77 -11.00
C GLU A 82 12.34 -10.53 -10.29
N ALA A 83 11.40 -9.84 -10.92
CA ALA A 83 10.79 -8.66 -10.32
C ALA A 83 10.06 -9.02 -9.04
N LEU A 84 9.30 -10.10 -9.07
CA LEU A 84 8.60 -10.57 -7.87
C LEU A 84 9.57 -10.94 -6.77
N ASN A 85 10.65 -11.63 -7.13
CA ASN A 85 11.64 -12.03 -6.15
C ASN A 85 12.33 -10.82 -5.52
N THR A 86 12.63 -9.81 -6.33
CA THR A 86 13.24 -8.59 -5.84
C THR A 86 12.35 -7.90 -4.82
N ILE A 87 11.05 -7.82 -5.12
CA ILE A 87 10.10 -7.21 -4.21
C ILE A 87 10.00 -8.03 -2.92
N TYR A 88 9.92 -9.33 -3.05
CA TYR A 88 9.80 -10.22 -1.90
C TYR A 88 11.02 -10.08 -0.98
N GLN A 89 12.21 -10.02 -1.56
CA GLN A 89 13.43 -9.85 -0.78
C GLN A 89 13.46 -8.50 -0.07
N SER A 90 12.88 -7.48 -0.67
CA SER A 90 12.95 -6.14 -0.10
C SER A 90 12.11 -6.02 1.17
N ILE A 91 11.09 -6.85 1.35
CA ILE A 91 10.22 -6.77 2.51
C ILE A 91 10.54 -7.81 3.57
N ASN A 92 11.49 -8.68 3.28
CA ASN A 92 11.98 -9.64 4.28
C ASN A 92 13.29 -9.12 4.94
#